data_59ab07646c83b6c6adda58b1de9d8ea8
#
_entry.id   59ab07646c83b6c6adda58b1de9d8ea8
#
_cell.length_a   1.000
_cell.length_b   1.000
_cell.length_c   1.000
_cell.angle_alpha   90.00
_cell.angle_beta   90.00
_cell.angle_gamma   90.00
#
_symmetry.space_group_name_H-M   'P 1'
#
loop_
_entity.id
_entity.type
_entity.pdbx_description
1 polymer ?
#
loop_
_entity_poly.entity_id
_entity_poly.type
_entity_poly.pdbx_seq_one_letter_code
_entity_poly.pdbx_strand_id
1 'polypeptide(L)'
;IVGIPGGKDSSVVAALSVAAYGRSNVYGVLMPDGVQPDINYSQDLVEELSIPHCTINIHNAVRGVLDEMEAVGLEPSRQTVVNLPSRVRMATLYAVAQTLPGGIVINTSNLSEDWVGYCTIYGDSAGAFSPLGMYTTEEVIALGRGLGLPEKVLTKPPADGLTGLTH
;
A
#
# COMPACT_ATOMS: atom_id res chain seq x y z
N ILE A 1 -9.35 -6.48 1.42
CA ILE A 1 -8.72 -5.68 0.36
C ILE A 1 -7.40 -5.17 0.89
N VAL A 2 -6.30 -5.44 0.20
CA VAL A 2 -4.95 -5.01 0.57
C VAL A 2 -4.35 -4.22 -0.58
N GLY A 3 -3.87 -3.01 -0.29
CA GLY A 3 -3.01 -2.25 -1.21
C GLY A 3 -1.62 -2.89 -1.28
N ILE A 4 -1.11 -3.15 -2.48
CA ILE A 4 0.16 -3.87 -2.67
C ILE A 4 1.16 -3.00 -3.44
N PRO A 5 1.92 -2.13 -2.74
CA PRO A 5 2.98 -1.34 -3.34
C PRO A 5 4.30 -2.11 -3.55
N GLY A 6 4.40 -3.37 -3.13
CA GLY A 6 5.60 -4.20 -3.26
C GLY A 6 6.61 -4.04 -2.12
N GLY A 7 6.20 -3.46 -1.00
CA GLY A 7 6.99 -3.38 0.23
C GLY A 7 6.74 -4.57 1.17
N LYS A 8 7.62 -4.76 2.18
CA LYS A 8 7.55 -5.85 3.15
C LYS A 8 6.22 -5.91 3.91
N ASP A 9 5.75 -4.75 4.41
CA ASP A 9 4.58 -4.68 5.30
C ASP A 9 3.31 -5.13 4.58
N SER A 10 3.03 -4.58 3.40
CA SER A 10 1.88 -4.98 2.58
C SER A 10 1.96 -6.45 2.15
N SER A 11 3.16 -6.96 1.91
CA SER A 11 3.37 -8.37 1.56
C SER A 11 3.05 -9.29 2.73
N VAL A 12 3.50 -8.93 3.94
CA VAL A 12 3.20 -9.68 5.16
C VAL A 12 1.71 -9.64 5.49
N VAL A 13 1.06 -8.47 5.37
CA VAL A 13 -0.40 -8.34 5.57
C VAL A 13 -1.17 -9.19 4.56
N ALA A 14 -0.77 -9.20 3.29
CA ALA A 14 -1.41 -10.05 2.27
C ALA A 14 -1.27 -11.53 2.61
N ALA A 15 -0.07 -11.99 2.96
CA ALA A 15 0.19 -13.38 3.34
C ALA A 15 -0.54 -13.79 4.62
N LEU A 16 -0.56 -12.94 5.66
CA LEU A 16 -1.37 -13.15 6.88
C LEU A 16 -2.85 -13.27 6.56
N SER A 17 -3.35 -12.40 5.69
CA SER A 17 -4.75 -12.42 5.27
C SER A 17 -5.09 -13.71 4.52
N VAL A 18 -4.19 -14.20 3.66
CA VAL A 18 -4.36 -15.48 2.96
C VAL A 18 -4.37 -16.64 3.96
N ALA A 19 -3.47 -16.62 4.94
CA ALA A 19 -3.43 -17.66 5.98
C ALA A 19 -4.70 -17.67 6.84
N ALA A 20 -5.27 -16.50 7.14
CA ALA A 20 -6.45 -16.37 7.99
C ALA A 20 -7.77 -16.62 7.26
N TYR A 21 -7.90 -16.15 6.03
CA TYR A 21 -9.20 -16.12 5.30
C TYR A 21 -9.22 -16.97 4.04
N GLY A 22 -8.09 -17.49 3.59
CA GLY A 22 -7.93 -18.18 2.31
C GLY A 22 -7.79 -17.22 1.13
N ARG A 23 -7.07 -17.67 0.10
CA ARG A 23 -6.69 -16.87 -1.06
C ARG A 23 -7.87 -16.25 -1.84
N SER A 24 -9.00 -16.92 -1.91
CA SER A 24 -10.20 -16.44 -2.61
C SER A 24 -10.89 -15.26 -1.91
N ASN A 25 -10.60 -15.04 -0.63
CA ASN A 25 -11.17 -13.97 0.19
C ASN A 25 -10.21 -12.78 0.39
N VAL A 26 -9.04 -12.82 -0.24
CA VAL A 26 -8.07 -11.72 -0.24
C VAL A 26 -7.97 -11.14 -1.64
N TYR A 27 -8.11 -9.83 -1.76
CA TYR A 27 -8.02 -9.13 -3.04
C TYR A 27 -6.91 -8.08 -2.99
N GLY A 28 -5.94 -8.20 -3.90
CA GLY A 28 -4.82 -7.28 -4.03
C GLY A 28 -5.13 -6.11 -4.97
N VAL A 29 -4.77 -4.89 -4.60
CA VAL A 29 -4.89 -3.72 -5.47
C VAL A 29 -3.52 -3.08 -5.66
N LEU A 30 -3.01 -3.13 -6.88
CA LEU A 30 -1.77 -2.49 -7.29
C LEU A 30 -2.10 -1.09 -7.80
N MET A 31 -1.47 -0.06 -7.22
CA MET A 31 -1.82 1.34 -7.51
C MET A 31 -0.57 2.16 -7.85
N PRO A 32 0.05 1.93 -9.03
CA PRO A 32 1.17 2.75 -9.49
C PRO A 32 0.72 4.20 -9.74
N ASP A 33 1.62 5.14 -9.48
CA ASP A 33 1.48 6.54 -9.92
C ASP A 33 2.37 6.74 -11.15
N GLY A 34 1.79 6.61 -12.33
CA GLY A 34 2.53 6.60 -13.59
C GLY A 34 3.30 5.29 -13.83
N VAL A 35 4.59 5.42 -14.16
CA VAL A 35 5.49 4.29 -14.35
C VAL A 35 6.20 3.98 -13.03
N GLN A 36 5.96 2.81 -12.48
CA GLN A 36 6.62 2.33 -11.27
C GLN A 36 7.67 1.28 -11.66
N PRO A 37 8.97 1.56 -11.54
CA PRO A 37 10.04 0.66 -12.00
C PRO A 37 10.06 -0.70 -11.31
N ASP A 38 9.58 -0.75 -10.07
CA ASP A 38 9.59 -1.94 -9.20
C ASP A 38 8.22 -2.61 -9.06
N ILE A 39 7.28 -2.33 -9.95
CA ILE A 39 5.92 -2.93 -9.93
C ILE A 39 5.94 -4.46 -10.01
N ASN A 40 6.99 -5.04 -10.57
CA ASN A 40 7.18 -6.48 -10.65
C ASN A 40 7.18 -7.16 -9.26
N TYR A 41 7.68 -6.50 -8.21
CA TYR A 41 7.59 -7.06 -6.84
C TYR A 41 6.15 -7.24 -6.39
N SER A 42 5.27 -6.30 -6.74
CA SER A 42 3.83 -6.40 -6.43
C SER A 42 3.16 -7.48 -7.28
N GLN A 43 3.53 -7.61 -8.55
CA GLN A 43 3.02 -8.62 -9.46
C GLN A 43 3.46 -10.03 -9.03
N ASP A 44 4.75 -10.22 -8.79
CA ASP A 44 5.31 -11.48 -8.29
C ASP A 44 4.57 -11.93 -7.01
N LEU A 45 4.31 -11.01 -6.09
CA LEU A 45 3.65 -11.32 -4.82
C LEU A 45 2.22 -11.83 -5.02
N VAL A 46 1.40 -11.14 -5.82
CA VAL A 46 0.00 -11.54 -6.02
C VAL A 46 -0.10 -12.86 -6.76
N GLU A 47 0.85 -13.16 -7.66
CA GLU A 47 0.98 -14.44 -8.35
C GLU A 47 1.40 -15.55 -7.37
N GLU A 48 2.43 -15.33 -6.55
CA GLU A 48 2.92 -16.27 -5.55
C GLU A 48 1.82 -16.63 -4.53
N LEU A 49 1.11 -15.64 -4.02
CA LEU A 49 -0.03 -15.85 -3.12
C LEU A 49 -1.25 -16.41 -3.84
N SER A 50 -1.28 -16.39 -5.16
CA SER A 50 -2.41 -16.81 -6.01
C SER A 50 -3.72 -16.11 -5.59
N ILE A 51 -3.68 -14.81 -5.35
CA ILE A 51 -4.84 -14.01 -4.96
C ILE A 51 -5.43 -13.26 -6.16
N PRO A 52 -6.77 -13.09 -6.23
CA PRO A 52 -7.38 -12.19 -7.18
C PRO A 52 -6.87 -10.76 -6.95
N HIS A 53 -6.62 -10.04 -8.04
CA HIS A 53 -6.07 -8.69 -7.98
C HIS A 53 -6.46 -7.83 -9.18
N CYS A 54 -6.25 -6.52 -9.05
CA CYS A 54 -6.32 -5.59 -10.18
C CYS A 54 -5.20 -4.53 -10.06
N THR A 55 -4.92 -3.89 -11.20
CA THR A 55 -4.01 -2.74 -11.25
C THR A 55 -4.80 -1.50 -11.65
N ILE A 56 -4.74 -0.47 -10.82
CA ILE A 56 -5.38 0.83 -11.04
C ILE A 56 -4.29 1.91 -10.98
N ASN A 57 -3.93 2.47 -12.13
CA ASN A 57 -2.97 3.57 -12.17
C ASN A 57 -3.64 4.85 -11.66
N ILE A 58 -3.11 5.42 -10.58
CA ILE A 58 -3.69 6.59 -9.92
C ILE A 58 -3.22 7.92 -10.51
N HIS A 59 -2.29 7.90 -11.47
CA HIS A 59 -1.63 9.10 -12.01
C HIS A 59 -2.61 10.18 -12.47
N ASN A 60 -3.59 9.80 -13.26
CA ASN A 60 -4.56 10.76 -13.79
C ASN A 60 -5.42 11.40 -12.69
N ALA A 61 -5.74 10.66 -11.63
CA ALA A 61 -6.49 11.20 -10.49
C ALA A 61 -5.63 12.18 -9.67
N VAL A 62 -4.36 11.84 -9.44
CA VAL A 62 -3.39 12.73 -8.77
C VAL A 62 -3.19 14.00 -9.60
N ARG A 63 -2.89 13.85 -10.91
CA ARG A 63 -2.71 15.01 -11.80
C ARG A 63 -3.97 15.87 -11.89
N GLY A 64 -5.13 15.26 -12.01
CA GLY A 64 -6.40 16.02 -12.09
C GLY A 64 -6.61 16.94 -10.88
N VAL A 65 -6.30 16.50 -9.66
CA VAL A 65 -6.39 17.35 -8.47
C VAL A 65 -5.35 18.49 -8.52
N LEU A 66 -4.10 18.18 -8.87
CA LEU A 66 -3.03 19.19 -8.93
C LEU A 66 -3.31 20.24 -10.01
N ASP A 67 -3.74 19.80 -11.19
CA ASP A 67 -4.06 20.70 -12.32
C ASP A 67 -5.22 21.66 -11.97
N GLU A 68 -6.26 21.17 -11.30
CA GLU A 68 -7.37 22.02 -10.85
C GLU A 68 -6.95 23.00 -9.74
N MET A 69 -6.04 22.61 -8.84
CA MET A 69 -5.47 23.53 -7.86
C MET A 69 -4.71 24.67 -8.55
N GLU A 70 -3.86 24.34 -9.51
CA GLU A 70 -3.10 25.32 -10.29
C GLU A 70 -4.03 26.25 -11.09
N ALA A 71 -5.11 25.71 -11.69
CA ALA A 71 -6.08 26.49 -12.45
C ALA A 71 -6.81 27.56 -11.61
N VAL A 72 -6.95 27.36 -10.31
CA VAL A 72 -7.52 28.35 -9.39
C VAL A 72 -6.47 29.20 -8.65
N GLY A 73 -5.19 29.11 -9.06
CA GLY A 73 -4.10 29.90 -8.52
C GLY A 73 -3.51 29.38 -7.20
N LEU A 74 -3.75 28.10 -6.87
CA LEU A 74 -3.15 27.43 -5.71
C LEU A 74 -1.93 26.62 -6.16
N GLU A 75 -0.74 27.07 -5.82
CA GLU A 75 0.49 26.30 -6.10
C GLU A 75 0.63 25.12 -5.12
N PRO A 76 0.70 23.88 -5.62
CA PRO A 76 0.87 22.72 -4.74
C PRO A 76 2.22 22.77 -4.01
N SER A 77 2.19 22.72 -2.69
CA SER A 77 3.41 22.59 -1.88
C SER A 77 4.08 21.24 -2.09
N ARG A 78 5.37 21.11 -1.75
CA ARG A 78 6.07 19.81 -1.73
C ARG A 78 5.27 18.77 -0.92
N GLN A 79 4.74 19.15 0.22
CA GLN A 79 3.96 18.25 1.07
C GLN A 79 2.65 17.82 0.41
N THR A 80 2.00 18.69 -0.36
CA THR A 80 0.83 18.33 -1.16
C THR A 80 1.18 17.26 -2.17
N VAL A 81 2.23 17.47 -2.96
CA VAL A 81 2.67 16.52 -4.00
C VAL A 81 3.04 15.16 -3.42
N VAL A 82 3.69 15.13 -2.25
CA VAL A 82 4.12 13.88 -1.59
C VAL A 82 2.93 13.12 -1.00
N ASN A 83 1.99 13.81 -0.34
CA ASN A 83 0.89 13.16 0.39
C ASN A 83 -0.36 12.86 -0.45
N LEU A 84 -0.57 13.59 -1.54
CA LEU A 84 -1.76 13.40 -2.38
C LEU A 84 -1.87 11.98 -2.97
N PRO A 85 -0.79 11.38 -3.52
CA PRO A 85 -0.87 10.01 -4.03
C PRO A 85 -1.33 8.99 -2.98
N SER A 86 -0.87 9.11 -1.73
CA SER A 86 -1.27 8.22 -0.64
C SER A 86 -2.78 8.33 -0.35
N ARG A 87 -3.33 9.53 -0.36
CA ARG A 87 -4.78 9.76 -0.17
C ARG A 87 -5.62 9.28 -1.36
N VAL A 88 -5.12 9.44 -2.58
CA VAL A 88 -5.79 8.89 -3.78
C VAL A 88 -5.79 7.36 -3.74
N ARG A 89 -4.69 6.72 -3.30
CA ARG A 89 -4.66 5.27 -3.06
C ARG A 89 -5.69 4.84 -2.05
N MET A 90 -5.80 5.54 -0.92
CA MET A 90 -6.82 5.25 0.08
C MET A 90 -8.23 5.32 -0.51
N ALA A 91 -8.57 6.40 -1.20
CA ALA A 91 -9.89 6.54 -1.83
C ALA A 91 -10.16 5.43 -2.85
N THR A 92 -9.15 5.04 -3.63
CA THR A 92 -9.22 3.93 -4.60
C THR A 92 -9.48 2.59 -3.91
N LEU A 93 -8.78 2.30 -2.79
CA LEU A 93 -8.99 1.06 -2.02
C LEU A 93 -10.42 0.96 -1.47
N TYR A 94 -10.96 2.05 -0.94
CA TYR A 94 -12.34 2.07 -0.45
C TYR A 94 -13.35 1.95 -1.59
N ALA A 95 -13.11 2.55 -2.75
CA ALA A 95 -13.97 2.39 -3.92
C ALA A 95 -13.99 0.92 -4.39
N VAL A 96 -12.84 0.25 -4.45
CA VAL A 96 -12.76 -1.19 -4.76
C VAL A 96 -13.47 -2.02 -3.69
N ALA A 97 -13.24 -1.71 -2.42
CA ALA A 97 -13.85 -2.43 -1.31
C ALA A 97 -15.39 -2.37 -1.36
N GLN A 98 -15.95 -1.21 -1.66
CA GLN A 98 -17.40 -1.03 -1.79
C GLN A 98 -18.01 -1.74 -3.02
N THR A 99 -17.19 -2.02 -4.03
CA THR A 99 -17.62 -2.74 -5.23
C THR A 99 -17.69 -4.26 -5.00
N LEU A 100 -16.88 -4.78 -4.09
CA LEU A 100 -16.79 -6.20 -3.79
C LEU A 100 -17.67 -6.56 -2.58
N PRO A 101 -18.45 -7.67 -2.64
CA PRO A 101 -19.31 -8.08 -1.52
C PRO A 101 -18.51 -8.29 -0.23
N GLY A 102 -18.85 -7.53 0.82
CA GLY A 102 -18.19 -7.62 2.12
C GLY A 102 -16.74 -7.13 2.13
N GLY A 103 -16.34 -6.31 1.13
CA GLY A 103 -14.97 -5.80 1.04
C GLY A 103 -14.59 -4.90 2.21
N ILE A 104 -13.45 -5.19 2.86
CA ILE A 104 -12.89 -4.44 3.98
C ILE A 104 -11.44 -4.08 3.64
N VAL A 105 -11.08 -2.80 3.79
CA VAL A 105 -9.70 -2.32 3.61
C VAL A 105 -8.88 -2.65 4.85
N ILE A 106 -7.72 -3.28 4.65
CA ILE A 106 -6.77 -3.62 5.72
C ILE A 106 -5.60 -2.63 5.66
N ASN A 107 -5.29 -2.02 6.80
CA ASN A 107 -4.13 -1.17 6.96
C ASN A 107 -2.84 -2.01 7.01
N THR A 108 -1.74 -1.45 6.49
CA THR A 108 -0.45 -2.14 6.41
C THR A 108 0.66 -1.49 7.24
N SER A 109 0.35 -0.45 8.03
CA SER A 109 1.32 0.20 8.91
C SER A 109 1.74 -0.72 10.05
N ASN A 110 2.99 -0.61 10.45
CA ASN A 110 3.56 -1.33 11.59
C ASN A 110 3.78 -0.39 12.79
N LEU A 111 4.07 -0.97 13.97
CA LEU A 111 4.26 -0.23 15.21
C LEU A 111 5.40 0.80 15.14
N SER A 112 6.50 0.48 14.44
CA SER A 112 7.63 1.40 14.34
C SER A 112 7.29 2.66 13.55
N GLU A 113 6.47 2.54 12.50
CA GLU A 113 5.98 3.67 11.71
C GLU A 113 5.00 4.52 12.52
N ASP A 114 4.08 3.88 13.24
CA ASP A 114 3.09 4.56 14.08
C ASP A 114 3.75 5.35 15.22
N TRP A 115 4.80 4.81 15.83
CA TRP A 115 5.51 5.46 16.92
C TRP A 115 6.22 6.75 16.52
N VAL A 116 6.75 6.80 15.29
CA VAL A 116 7.42 8.01 14.79
C VAL A 116 6.50 8.91 13.97
N GLY A 117 5.24 8.49 13.78
CA GLY A 117 4.27 9.23 12.97
C GLY A 117 4.60 9.25 11.48
N TYR A 118 5.29 8.24 10.99
CA TYR A 118 5.63 8.11 9.57
C TYR A 118 4.45 7.57 8.77
N CYS A 119 3.48 8.42 8.53
CA CYS A 119 2.30 8.11 7.74
C CYS A 119 1.66 9.37 7.14
N THR A 120 0.89 9.19 6.10
CA THR A 120 -0.03 10.21 5.59
C THR A 120 -1.40 10.03 6.24
N ILE A 121 -1.80 11.01 7.06
CA ILE A 121 -3.14 11.03 7.68
C ILE A 121 -4.22 10.97 6.59
N TYR A 122 -5.19 10.05 6.75
CA TYR A 122 -6.22 9.74 5.75
C TYR A 122 -5.65 9.25 4.40
N GLY A 123 -4.44 8.72 4.41
CA GLY A 123 -3.80 8.04 3.29
C GLY A 123 -3.49 6.60 3.66
N ASP A 124 -2.20 6.27 3.76
CA ASP A 124 -1.70 4.94 4.15
C ASP A 124 -2.03 4.56 5.60
N SER A 125 -2.33 5.53 6.47
CA SER A 125 -2.84 5.26 7.84
C SER A 125 -4.28 4.73 7.86
N ALA A 126 -5.01 4.73 6.75
CA ALA A 126 -6.41 4.33 6.70
C ALA A 126 -6.60 2.81 6.57
N GLY A 127 -7.62 2.29 7.22
CA GLY A 127 -8.03 0.89 7.18
C GLY A 127 -9.02 0.56 8.29
N ALA A 128 -9.74 -0.55 8.16
CA ALA A 128 -10.71 -1.00 9.16
C ALA A 128 -10.00 -1.58 10.40
N PHE A 129 -8.82 -2.17 10.20
CA PHE A 129 -7.93 -2.66 11.25
C PHE A 129 -6.51 -2.79 10.75
N SER A 130 -5.54 -2.85 11.68
CA SER A 130 -4.09 -2.87 11.41
C SER A 130 -3.47 -4.14 11.99
N PRO A 131 -3.32 -5.22 11.19
CA PRO A 131 -2.77 -6.49 11.69
C PRO A 131 -1.35 -6.37 12.22
N LEU A 132 -0.58 -5.40 11.71
CA LEU A 132 0.81 -5.16 12.09
C LEU A 132 0.99 -4.06 13.14
N GLY A 133 -0.08 -3.40 13.59
CA GLY A 133 0.00 -2.25 14.51
C GLY A 133 0.63 -2.56 15.88
N MET A 134 0.82 -3.83 16.24
CA MET A 134 1.48 -4.27 17.47
C MET A 134 2.90 -4.80 17.25
N TYR A 135 3.39 -4.82 16.00
CA TYR A 135 4.66 -5.44 15.63
C TYR A 135 5.64 -4.40 15.12
N THR A 136 6.87 -4.47 15.62
CA THR A 136 8.00 -3.67 15.12
C THR A 136 8.41 -4.14 13.72
N THR A 137 9.19 -3.32 13.01
CA THR A 137 9.73 -3.67 11.69
C THR A 137 10.48 -5.02 11.70
N GLU A 138 11.25 -5.30 12.74
CA GLU A 138 12.00 -6.57 12.87
C GLU A 138 11.06 -7.76 13.04
N GLU A 139 10.02 -7.61 13.86
CA GLU A 139 9.01 -8.64 14.07
C GLU A 139 8.18 -8.90 12.80
N VAL A 140 7.88 -7.86 12.02
CA VAL A 140 7.22 -8.01 10.71
C VAL A 140 8.07 -8.83 9.75
N ILE A 141 9.38 -8.59 9.70
CA ILE A 141 10.31 -9.39 8.88
C ILE A 141 10.32 -10.85 9.36
N ALA A 142 10.35 -11.08 10.67
CA ALA A 142 10.31 -12.43 11.23
C ALA A 142 8.99 -13.15 10.91
N LEU A 143 7.86 -12.46 10.99
CA LEU A 143 6.56 -12.98 10.57
C LEU A 143 6.56 -13.35 9.08
N GLY A 144 7.09 -12.48 8.22
CA GLY A 144 7.18 -12.73 6.78
C GLY A 144 7.99 -13.99 6.45
N ARG A 145 9.11 -14.21 7.15
CA ARG A 145 9.90 -15.44 7.04
C ARG A 145 9.10 -16.68 7.48
N GLY A 146 8.38 -16.57 8.59
CA GLY A 146 7.50 -17.63 9.09
C GLY A 146 6.35 -17.98 8.12
N LEU A 147 5.92 -17.02 7.31
CA LEU A 147 4.91 -17.20 6.26
C LEU A 147 5.50 -17.69 4.94
N GLY A 148 6.82 -17.83 4.82
CA GLY A 148 7.50 -18.31 3.62
C GLY A 148 7.68 -17.25 2.53
N LEU A 149 7.55 -15.97 2.86
CA LEU A 149 7.78 -14.90 1.89
C LEU A 149 9.26 -14.82 1.47
N PRO A 150 9.54 -14.49 0.18
CA PRO A 150 10.91 -14.38 -0.32
C PRO A 150 11.72 -13.31 0.41
N GLU A 151 12.96 -13.60 0.74
CA GLU A 151 13.87 -12.68 1.42
C GLU A 151 14.03 -11.35 0.65
N LYS A 152 14.03 -11.39 -0.70
CA LYS A 152 14.10 -10.21 -1.57
C LYS A 152 13.00 -9.17 -1.31
N VAL A 153 11.83 -9.62 -0.82
CA VAL A 153 10.70 -8.75 -0.49
C VAL A 153 10.85 -8.20 0.93
N LEU A 154 11.29 -9.04 1.86
CA LEU A 154 11.40 -8.71 3.28
C LEU A 154 12.56 -7.76 3.59
N THR A 155 13.64 -7.84 2.84
CA THR A 155 14.85 -7.03 3.03
C THR A 155 15.02 -5.92 2.00
N LYS A 156 14.02 -5.72 1.13
CA LYS A 156 14.00 -4.60 0.19
C LYS A 156 14.14 -3.29 0.96
N PRO A 157 15.08 -2.41 0.59
CA PRO A 157 15.18 -1.08 1.19
C PRO A 157 13.82 -0.39 1.10
N PRO A 158 13.36 0.26 2.18
CA PRO A 158 12.14 1.02 2.13
C PRO A 158 12.27 2.09 1.06
N ALA A 159 11.36 2.06 0.08
CA ALA A 159 11.20 3.10 -0.91
C ALA A 159 9.81 3.69 -0.68
N ASP A 160 9.76 4.97 -0.40
CA ASP A 160 8.48 5.67 -0.19
C ASP A 160 7.67 5.79 -1.50
N GLY A 161 8.29 5.48 -2.64
CA GLY A 161 7.67 5.62 -3.97
C GLY A 161 7.30 7.06 -4.33
N LEU A 162 7.64 8.02 -3.47
CA LEU A 162 7.19 9.41 -3.54
C LEU A 162 8.33 10.39 -3.72
N THR A 163 9.46 10.18 -3.03
CA THR A 163 10.58 11.12 -3.04
C THR A 163 11.79 10.62 -3.83
N GLY A 164 11.79 9.34 -4.23
CA GLY A 164 12.94 8.69 -4.85
C GLY A 164 14.14 8.49 -3.89
N LEU A 165 13.93 8.75 -2.60
CA LEU A 165 14.93 8.52 -1.56
C LEU A 165 14.76 7.11 -1.00
N THR A 166 15.88 6.40 -0.87
CA THR A 166 15.99 5.18 -0.04
C THR A 166 16.32 5.61 1.38
N HIS A 167 15.52 5.19 2.34
CA HIS A 167 15.77 5.41 3.77
C HIS A 167 16.56 4.27 4.37
#